data_f8c25835eeab12f574b557626db0fb28
#
_entry.id   f8c25835eeab12f574b557626db0fb28
#
_cell.length_a   1.000
_cell.length_b   1.000
_cell.length_c   1.000
_cell.angle_alpha   90.00
_cell.angle_beta   90.00
_cell.angle_gamma   90.00
#
_symmetry.space_group_name_H-M   'P 1'
#
loop_
_entity.id
_entity.type
_entity.pdbx_description
1 polymer ?
#
loop_
_entity_poly.entity_id
_entity_poly.type
_entity_poly.pdbx_seq_one_letter_code
_entity_poly.pdbx_strand_id
1 'polypeptide(L)'
;MFKPKLFVLLPTMRKEQLSGDIMSGLLVGIVALPLAIAFGIASGVSPEKGLITAVIGGLLVSLLGGSRVQIGGPTGAFIVIVYGIVQQYGLNGLMMATMMAGVILMIMGLAQFGSLIKFIPYPVIIGFTSGIAVIIFSSQVNDFLGLGITELPADFIPKWSAYLSHLGNIDPQTLGCGIAALGIIIVWPKFSRKIPGSVIAIVATTVAVQLMGMETPTIESRFGSIPSTIPAPTVPAFDLGTIRELIMPATTIAILAAIEALLSAVVADGMIGGRHKSNMELVAMGVANIASPLFGGIPVTGAIARTATNVKNGGRTPVAGIVHALTLLAIMLLFGEWAKYIPMATLSAILITVAWNMSEHHVFRRLLRGPQSDVAVLVTTFALTVIFDLTIAIEIGLLLSVLIFMQRMSAIANVEIVTREIRDSEDDDDDPGLMGNRMLPEGVEVYEINGPFFFGAASKFKDSMHIIEQPPKVRILRMRNVPVIDATGLNTLKELVADCQKQGIKLLFSGVHPEPFKAMNNYGIVDEVGRENIFSDIDSALQKARTLTSP
;
A
#
# COMPACT_ATOMS: atom_id res chain seq x y z
N MET A 1 23.60 5.16 -0.79
CA MET A 1 22.26 4.70 -0.51
C MET A 1 21.28 5.87 -0.44
N PHE A 2 21.55 6.90 0.35
CA PHE A 2 20.71 8.09 0.57
C PHE A 2 21.11 9.29 -0.30
N LYS A 3 21.27 9.10 -1.62
CA LYS A 3 21.53 10.21 -2.56
C LYS A 3 20.31 10.42 -3.43
N PRO A 4 19.67 11.62 -3.42
CA PRO A 4 18.50 11.94 -4.25
C PRO A 4 18.77 11.69 -5.73
N LYS A 5 17.74 11.28 -6.49
CA LYS A 5 17.90 10.97 -7.92
C LYS A 5 18.27 12.19 -8.75
N LEU A 6 17.84 13.37 -8.37
CA LEU A 6 18.19 14.61 -9.06
C LEU A 6 19.73 14.77 -9.15
N PHE A 7 20.42 14.70 -8.01
CA PHE A 7 21.89 14.87 -7.97
C PHE A 7 22.67 13.74 -8.65
N VAL A 8 22.03 12.58 -8.87
CA VAL A 8 22.64 11.48 -9.63
C VAL A 8 22.52 11.71 -11.13
N LEU A 9 21.38 12.30 -11.57
CA LEU A 9 21.07 12.46 -12.99
C LEU A 9 21.58 13.78 -13.57
N LEU A 10 21.65 14.84 -12.76
CA LEU A 10 22.02 16.19 -13.20
C LEU A 10 23.28 16.23 -14.07
N PRO A 11 24.39 15.52 -13.73
CA PRO A 11 25.61 15.55 -14.53
C PRO A 11 25.50 14.85 -15.90
N THR A 12 24.47 14.01 -16.08
CA THR A 12 24.29 13.17 -17.29
C THR A 12 23.09 13.58 -18.14
N MET A 13 22.42 14.67 -17.77
CA MET A 13 21.22 15.14 -18.48
C MET A 13 21.54 15.67 -19.86
N ARG A 14 20.75 15.23 -20.86
CA ARG A 14 20.82 15.74 -22.22
C ARG A 14 19.80 16.87 -22.44
N LYS A 15 20.09 17.79 -23.37
CA LYS A 15 19.23 18.94 -23.68
C LYS A 15 17.82 18.51 -24.15
N GLU A 16 17.74 17.40 -24.90
CA GLU A 16 16.47 16.84 -25.37
C GLU A 16 15.59 16.33 -24.21
N GLN A 17 16.23 15.73 -23.19
CA GLN A 17 15.52 15.30 -21.96
C GLN A 17 15.00 16.49 -21.18
N LEU A 18 15.79 17.56 -21.06
CA LEU A 18 15.41 18.77 -20.35
C LEU A 18 14.18 19.43 -20.98
N SER A 19 14.12 19.55 -22.31
CA SER A 19 12.96 20.11 -23.01
C SER A 19 11.70 19.25 -22.81
N GLY A 20 11.84 17.94 -22.83
CA GLY A 20 10.74 17.00 -22.54
C GLY A 20 10.25 17.13 -21.10
N ASP A 21 11.16 17.25 -20.14
CA ASP A 21 10.84 17.42 -18.72
C ASP A 21 10.11 18.76 -18.46
N ILE A 22 10.56 19.86 -19.09
CA ILE A 22 9.92 21.17 -18.98
C ILE A 22 8.49 21.09 -19.54
N MET A 23 8.32 20.58 -20.76
CA MET A 23 6.99 20.48 -21.38
C MET A 23 6.05 19.58 -20.57
N SER A 24 6.56 18.44 -20.10
CA SER A 24 5.78 17.54 -19.26
C SER A 24 5.41 18.17 -17.93
N GLY A 25 6.35 18.86 -17.27
CA GLY A 25 6.12 19.53 -16.00
C GLY A 25 5.07 20.63 -16.11
N LEU A 26 5.12 21.45 -17.16
CA LEU A 26 4.09 22.47 -17.46
C LEU A 26 2.70 21.83 -17.62
N LEU A 27 2.60 20.78 -18.44
CA LEU A 27 1.34 20.11 -18.71
C LEU A 27 0.77 19.46 -17.43
N VAL A 28 1.62 18.77 -16.67
CA VAL A 28 1.19 18.14 -15.42
C VAL A 28 0.82 19.18 -14.37
N GLY A 29 1.48 20.34 -14.32
CA GLY A 29 1.10 21.46 -13.46
C GLY A 29 -0.31 21.97 -13.75
N ILE A 30 -0.64 22.17 -15.02
CA ILE A 30 -1.99 22.58 -15.44
C ILE A 30 -3.05 21.53 -15.08
N VAL A 31 -2.73 20.22 -15.27
CA VAL A 31 -3.62 19.10 -14.91
C VAL A 31 -3.84 19.01 -13.40
N ALA A 32 -2.80 19.28 -12.63
CA ALA A 32 -2.82 19.12 -11.18
C ALA A 32 -3.59 20.25 -10.46
N LEU A 33 -3.74 21.43 -11.09
CA LEU A 33 -4.40 22.58 -10.50
C LEU A 33 -5.83 22.27 -10.00
N PRO A 34 -6.76 21.78 -10.84
CA PRO A 34 -8.11 21.45 -10.39
C PRO A 34 -8.13 20.41 -9.29
N LEU A 35 -7.25 19.41 -9.40
CA LEU A 35 -7.17 18.32 -8.44
C LEU A 35 -6.67 18.79 -7.07
N ALA A 36 -5.66 19.68 -7.04
CA ALA A 36 -5.13 20.21 -5.79
C ALA A 36 -6.17 21.03 -5.03
N ILE A 37 -6.90 21.88 -5.75
CA ILE A 37 -8.03 22.67 -5.21
C ILE A 37 -9.10 21.73 -4.67
N ALA A 38 -9.56 20.79 -5.48
CA ALA A 38 -10.65 19.87 -5.13
C ALA A 38 -10.28 18.98 -3.94
N PHE A 39 -9.04 18.49 -3.84
CA PHE A 39 -8.58 17.69 -2.71
C PHE A 39 -8.52 18.52 -1.41
N GLY A 40 -8.10 19.77 -1.46
CA GLY A 40 -8.15 20.68 -0.31
C GLY A 40 -9.59 20.83 0.20
N ILE A 41 -10.51 21.20 -0.68
CA ILE A 41 -11.94 21.39 -0.35
C ILE A 41 -12.56 20.10 0.21
N ALA A 42 -12.37 18.98 -0.47
CA ALA A 42 -12.92 17.70 -0.04
C ALA A 42 -12.34 17.22 1.31
N SER A 43 -11.12 17.65 1.64
CA SER A 43 -10.49 17.41 2.93
C SER A 43 -10.97 18.34 4.05
N GLY A 44 -11.95 19.20 3.79
CA GLY A 44 -12.50 20.15 4.78
C GLY A 44 -11.60 21.34 5.07
N VAL A 45 -10.65 21.65 4.18
CA VAL A 45 -9.77 22.82 4.29
C VAL A 45 -9.96 23.76 3.11
N SER A 46 -9.42 24.95 3.23
CA SER A 46 -9.52 25.95 2.15
C SER A 46 -8.71 25.53 0.91
N PRO A 47 -9.14 25.96 -0.29
CA PRO A 47 -8.59 25.52 -1.59
C PRO A 47 -7.08 25.75 -1.73
N GLU A 48 -6.57 26.87 -1.22
CA GLU A 48 -5.15 27.23 -1.28
C GLU A 48 -4.25 26.24 -0.56
N LYS A 49 -4.74 25.56 0.49
CA LYS A 49 -3.95 24.57 1.24
C LYS A 49 -3.59 23.36 0.37
N GLY A 50 -4.49 22.93 -0.50
CA GLY A 50 -4.21 21.91 -1.51
C GLY A 50 -3.17 22.35 -2.54
N LEU A 51 -3.24 23.62 -3.00
CA LEU A 51 -2.25 24.19 -3.94
C LEU A 51 -0.88 24.33 -3.28
N ILE A 52 -0.81 24.86 -2.07
CA ILE A 52 0.44 24.98 -1.30
C ILE A 52 1.09 23.59 -1.11
N THR A 53 0.30 22.59 -0.82
CA THR A 53 0.77 21.21 -0.70
C THR A 53 1.39 20.69 -2.00
N ALA A 54 0.76 20.97 -3.14
CA ALA A 54 1.28 20.57 -4.44
C ALA A 54 2.56 21.34 -4.82
N VAL A 55 2.67 22.61 -4.42
CA VAL A 55 3.85 23.44 -4.65
C VAL A 55 4.99 23.03 -3.73
N ILE A 56 4.84 23.17 -2.43
CA ILE A 56 5.92 22.92 -1.45
C ILE A 56 6.26 21.44 -1.38
N GLY A 57 5.24 20.60 -1.17
CA GLY A 57 5.42 19.14 -1.07
C GLY A 57 5.91 18.54 -2.38
N GLY A 58 5.31 18.91 -3.51
CA GLY A 58 5.70 18.43 -4.83
C GLY A 58 7.14 18.83 -5.20
N LEU A 59 7.55 20.06 -4.86
CA LEU A 59 8.92 20.53 -5.05
C LEU A 59 9.93 19.68 -4.25
N LEU A 60 9.68 19.48 -2.94
CA LEU A 60 10.58 18.74 -2.06
C LEU A 60 10.68 17.26 -2.44
N VAL A 61 9.55 16.63 -2.81
CA VAL A 61 9.55 15.26 -3.32
C VAL A 61 10.41 15.15 -4.58
N SER A 62 10.33 16.10 -5.49
CA SER A 62 11.10 16.09 -6.74
C SER A 62 12.59 16.40 -6.51
N LEU A 63 12.92 17.28 -5.56
CA LEU A 63 14.31 17.62 -5.23
C LEU A 63 15.03 16.49 -4.48
N LEU A 64 14.36 15.87 -3.49
CA LEU A 64 14.95 14.93 -2.56
C LEU A 64 14.60 13.47 -2.85
N GLY A 65 13.66 13.20 -3.75
CA GLY A 65 13.11 11.88 -4.01
C GLY A 65 14.10 10.86 -4.55
N GLY A 66 13.77 9.59 -4.32
CA GLY A 66 14.47 8.43 -4.84
C GLY A 66 13.97 7.98 -6.21
N SER A 67 12.85 8.51 -6.70
CA SER A 67 12.29 8.26 -8.04
C SER A 67 12.82 9.26 -9.07
N ARG A 68 12.80 8.85 -10.34
CA ARG A 68 13.23 9.73 -11.46
C ARG A 68 12.13 10.67 -11.91
N VAL A 69 10.87 10.28 -11.79
CA VAL A 69 9.75 10.92 -12.48
C VAL A 69 8.52 11.13 -11.58
N GLN A 70 8.64 10.85 -10.29
CA GLN A 70 7.53 10.97 -9.35
C GLN A 70 7.07 12.41 -9.20
N ILE A 71 5.76 12.61 -9.23
CA ILE A 71 5.10 13.86 -8.93
C ILE A 71 4.46 13.74 -7.55
N GLY A 72 4.91 14.58 -6.62
CA GLY A 72 4.34 14.65 -5.27
C GLY A 72 3.22 15.67 -5.16
N GLY A 73 2.44 15.59 -4.09
CA GLY A 73 1.39 16.55 -3.74
C GLY A 73 0.21 15.90 -3.00
N PRO A 74 -0.92 16.61 -2.83
CA PRO A 74 -2.11 16.06 -2.20
C PRO A 74 -2.74 14.99 -3.10
N THR A 75 -3.32 13.94 -2.50
CA THR A 75 -4.03 12.87 -3.21
C THR A 75 -5.40 12.62 -2.61
N GLY A 76 -6.27 11.96 -3.39
CA GLY A 76 -7.61 11.59 -2.95
C GLY A 76 -7.63 10.67 -1.74
N ALA A 77 -6.59 9.85 -1.56
CA ALA A 77 -6.51 8.92 -0.44
C ALA A 77 -6.45 9.61 0.92
N PHE A 78 -5.92 10.83 0.99
CA PHE A 78 -5.88 11.59 2.24
C PHE A 78 -7.19 12.31 2.60
N ILE A 79 -8.13 12.45 1.67
CA ILE A 79 -9.36 13.23 1.90
C ILE A 79 -10.05 12.83 3.20
N VAL A 80 -10.26 11.54 3.38
CA VAL A 80 -11.04 11.01 4.52
C VAL A 80 -10.33 11.24 5.85
N ILE A 81 -9.04 10.88 5.92
CA ILE A 81 -8.26 11.02 7.16
C ILE A 81 -8.04 12.48 7.52
N VAL A 82 -7.74 13.34 6.53
CA VAL A 82 -7.57 14.78 6.75
C VAL A 82 -8.87 15.41 7.21
N TYR A 83 -9.99 15.08 6.57
CA TYR A 83 -11.31 15.56 6.98
C TYR A 83 -11.63 15.16 8.43
N GLY A 84 -11.41 13.90 8.80
CA GLY A 84 -11.63 13.42 10.16
C GLY A 84 -10.77 14.15 11.20
N ILE A 85 -9.48 14.34 10.92
CA ILE A 85 -8.56 15.09 11.81
C ILE A 85 -8.99 16.54 11.94
N VAL A 86 -9.39 17.19 10.84
CA VAL A 86 -9.83 18.59 10.86
C VAL A 86 -11.11 18.75 11.68
N GLN A 87 -12.06 17.84 11.56
CA GLN A 87 -13.31 17.86 12.34
C GLN A 87 -13.06 17.66 13.84
N GLN A 88 -12.14 16.79 14.21
CA GLN A 88 -11.91 16.41 15.60
C GLN A 88 -10.88 17.31 16.31
N TYR A 89 -9.81 17.69 15.63
CA TYR A 89 -8.65 18.38 16.20
C TYR A 89 -8.34 19.73 15.54
N GLY A 90 -9.15 20.15 14.56
CA GLY A 90 -8.95 21.40 13.83
C GLY A 90 -7.70 21.43 12.96
N LEU A 91 -7.39 22.61 12.42
CA LEU A 91 -6.22 22.80 11.54
C LEU A 91 -4.88 22.63 12.27
N ASN A 92 -4.79 23.03 13.55
CA ASN A 92 -3.57 22.84 14.33
C ASN A 92 -3.27 21.36 14.55
N GLY A 93 -4.29 20.54 14.85
CA GLY A 93 -4.16 19.10 14.97
C GLY A 93 -3.73 18.45 13.65
N LEU A 94 -4.25 18.91 12.52
CA LEU A 94 -3.83 18.44 11.20
C LEU A 94 -2.35 18.76 10.92
N MET A 95 -1.90 19.98 11.24
CA MET A 95 -0.50 20.36 11.08
C MET A 95 0.42 19.46 11.91
N MET A 96 0.07 19.24 13.18
CA MET A 96 0.83 18.36 14.09
C MET A 96 0.85 16.92 13.59
N ALA A 97 -0.30 16.33 13.25
CA ALA A 97 -0.38 14.96 12.74
C ALA A 97 0.44 14.77 11.47
N THR A 98 0.41 15.74 10.54
CA THR A 98 1.18 15.70 9.29
C THR A 98 2.69 15.79 9.56
N MET A 99 3.12 16.67 10.45
CA MET A 99 4.54 16.76 10.84
C MET A 99 5.02 15.49 11.56
N MET A 100 4.22 14.93 12.47
CA MET A 100 4.52 13.65 13.12
C MET A 100 4.62 12.51 12.09
N ALA A 101 3.70 12.45 11.13
CA ALA A 101 3.77 11.51 10.01
C ALA A 101 5.06 11.69 9.19
N GLY A 102 5.49 12.92 8.96
CA GLY A 102 6.75 13.23 8.31
C GLY A 102 7.96 12.68 9.07
N VAL A 103 7.99 12.81 10.40
CA VAL A 103 9.04 12.23 11.25
C VAL A 103 9.03 10.70 11.17
N ILE A 104 7.85 10.08 11.25
CA ILE A 104 7.69 8.62 11.12
C ILE A 104 8.24 8.14 9.77
N LEU A 105 7.88 8.80 8.67
CA LEU A 105 8.38 8.49 7.32
C LEU A 105 9.90 8.61 7.20
N MET A 106 10.50 9.63 7.81
CA MET A 106 11.96 9.77 7.85
C MET A 106 12.60 8.60 8.62
N ILE A 107 12.07 8.24 9.77
CA ILE A 107 12.54 7.10 10.57
C ILE A 107 12.41 5.81 9.74
N MET A 108 11.26 5.57 9.11
CA MET A 108 11.05 4.40 8.24
C MET A 108 12.08 4.36 7.09
N GLY A 109 12.35 5.48 6.45
CA GLY A 109 13.34 5.58 5.37
C GLY A 109 14.76 5.28 5.86
N LEU A 110 15.17 5.88 6.99
CA LEU A 110 16.49 5.68 7.60
C LEU A 110 16.67 4.25 8.13
N ALA A 111 15.64 3.67 8.72
CA ALA A 111 15.60 2.27 9.16
C ALA A 111 15.48 1.26 7.99
N GLN A 112 15.47 1.73 6.73
CA GLN A 112 15.43 0.91 5.52
C GLN A 112 14.13 0.12 5.31
N PHE A 113 13.02 0.60 5.84
CA PHE A 113 11.69 -0.02 5.73
C PHE A 113 11.06 0.14 4.34
N GLY A 114 11.69 0.84 3.41
CA GLY A 114 11.20 0.97 2.03
C GLY A 114 11.04 -0.36 1.28
N SER A 115 11.67 -1.44 1.74
CA SER A 115 11.46 -2.79 1.22
C SER A 115 10.25 -3.51 1.83
N LEU A 116 9.82 -3.13 3.03
CA LEU A 116 8.72 -3.80 3.75
C LEU A 116 7.35 -3.56 3.09
N ILE A 117 7.16 -2.44 2.42
CA ILE A 117 5.90 -2.13 1.73
C ILE A 117 5.57 -3.15 0.62
N LYS A 118 6.59 -3.85 0.08
CA LYS A 118 6.38 -4.95 -0.86
C LYS A 118 5.60 -6.13 -0.26
N PHE A 119 5.52 -6.21 1.08
CA PHE A 119 4.80 -7.25 1.79
C PHE A 119 3.34 -6.90 2.08
N ILE A 120 2.87 -5.69 1.71
CA ILE A 120 1.45 -5.36 1.83
C ILE A 120 0.70 -6.12 0.74
N PRO A 121 -0.26 -6.97 1.12
CA PRO A 121 -0.97 -7.80 0.16
C PRO A 121 -1.85 -6.98 -0.77
N TYR A 122 -1.86 -7.35 -2.03
CA TYR A 122 -2.61 -6.66 -3.08
C TYR A 122 -4.11 -6.52 -2.80
N PRO A 123 -4.82 -7.54 -2.24
CA PRO A 123 -6.24 -7.40 -1.87
C PRO A 123 -6.51 -6.30 -0.83
N VAL A 124 -5.59 -6.07 0.13
CA VAL A 124 -5.72 -4.97 1.11
C VAL A 124 -5.70 -3.62 0.39
N ILE A 125 -4.74 -3.42 -0.52
CA ILE A 125 -4.59 -2.17 -1.27
C ILE A 125 -5.85 -1.88 -2.09
N ILE A 126 -6.33 -2.86 -2.86
CA ILE A 126 -7.50 -2.69 -3.73
C ILE A 126 -8.78 -2.50 -2.92
N GLY A 127 -8.98 -3.26 -1.82
CA GLY A 127 -10.12 -3.08 -0.93
C GLY A 127 -10.17 -1.68 -0.36
N PHE A 128 -9.04 -1.21 0.14
CA PHE A 128 -8.85 0.10 0.72
C PHE A 128 -9.08 1.24 -0.31
N THR A 129 -8.40 1.21 -1.45
CA THR A 129 -8.55 2.26 -2.47
C THR A 129 -9.95 2.33 -3.07
N SER A 130 -10.60 1.18 -3.26
CA SER A 130 -12.00 1.12 -3.69
C SER A 130 -12.96 1.68 -2.63
N GLY A 131 -12.70 1.40 -1.33
CA GLY A 131 -13.47 1.97 -0.22
C GLY A 131 -13.35 3.50 -0.16
N ILE A 132 -12.12 4.02 -0.28
CA ILE A 132 -11.89 5.47 -0.37
C ILE A 132 -12.64 6.08 -1.55
N ALA A 133 -12.64 5.42 -2.70
CA ALA A 133 -13.36 5.91 -3.88
C ALA A 133 -14.86 6.08 -3.61
N VAL A 134 -15.48 5.13 -2.89
CA VAL A 134 -16.89 5.23 -2.47
C VAL A 134 -17.11 6.41 -1.53
N ILE A 135 -16.20 6.64 -0.58
CA ILE A 135 -16.32 7.77 0.36
C ILE A 135 -16.14 9.11 -0.36
N ILE A 136 -15.15 9.22 -1.27
CA ILE A 136 -14.95 10.43 -2.08
C ILE A 136 -16.20 10.72 -2.90
N PHE A 137 -16.74 9.73 -3.61
CA PHE A 137 -17.97 9.87 -4.37
C PHE A 137 -19.11 10.37 -3.46
N SER A 138 -19.30 9.73 -2.30
CA SER A 138 -20.34 10.10 -1.34
C SER A 138 -20.19 11.55 -0.85
N SER A 139 -18.97 12.03 -0.65
CA SER A 139 -18.74 13.40 -0.20
C SER A 139 -19.09 14.47 -1.26
N GLN A 140 -19.21 14.08 -2.54
CA GLN A 140 -19.50 15.00 -3.63
C GLN A 140 -21.01 15.17 -3.91
N VAL A 141 -21.86 14.31 -3.36
CA VAL A 141 -23.30 14.30 -3.66
C VAL A 141 -23.97 15.64 -3.32
N ASN A 142 -23.64 16.24 -2.17
CA ASN A 142 -24.20 17.53 -1.75
C ASN A 142 -23.94 18.64 -2.77
N ASP A 143 -22.68 18.79 -3.14
CA ASP A 143 -22.24 19.90 -4.00
C ASP A 143 -22.57 19.65 -5.49
N PHE A 144 -22.68 18.39 -5.90
CA PHE A 144 -23.07 18.00 -7.25
C PHE A 144 -24.56 18.20 -7.52
N LEU A 145 -25.39 17.83 -6.54
CA LEU A 145 -26.86 17.95 -6.63
C LEU A 145 -27.36 19.32 -6.16
N GLY A 146 -26.52 20.13 -5.50
CA GLY A 146 -26.92 21.41 -4.94
C GLY A 146 -27.92 21.29 -3.79
N LEU A 147 -27.76 20.29 -2.89
CA LEU A 147 -28.71 20.02 -1.81
C LEU A 147 -28.71 21.10 -0.71
N GLY A 148 -27.70 21.95 -0.64
CA GLY A 148 -27.61 23.05 0.31
C GLY A 148 -27.43 22.62 1.77
N ILE A 149 -26.96 21.41 2.04
CA ILE A 149 -26.73 20.92 3.40
C ILE A 149 -25.44 21.56 3.94
N THR A 150 -25.56 22.36 4.99
CA THR A 150 -24.44 23.10 5.60
C THR A 150 -23.64 22.24 6.59
N GLU A 151 -24.32 21.40 7.37
CA GLU A 151 -23.72 20.50 8.34
C GLU A 151 -23.91 19.04 7.92
N LEU A 152 -22.90 18.51 7.24
CA LEU A 152 -22.93 17.14 6.74
C LEU A 152 -22.28 16.19 7.75
N PRO A 153 -22.95 15.08 8.16
CA PRO A 153 -22.33 14.09 9.03
C PRO A 153 -21.03 13.52 8.43
N ALA A 154 -20.04 13.26 9.29
CA ALA A 154 -18.78 12.66 8.86
C ALA A 154 -18.96 11.20 8.42
N ASP A 155 -19.78 10.43 9.18
CA ASP A 155 -19.97 9.01 8.98
C ASP A 155 -20.80 8.70 7.73
N PHE A 156 -20.49 7.59 7.07
CA PHE A 156 -21.07 7.18 5.79
C PHE A 156 -22.60 7.01 5.86
N ILE A 157 -23.11 6.24 6.83
CA ILE A 157 -24.55 5.93 6.93
C ILE A 157 -25.38 7.16 7.28
N PRO A 158 -25.05 7.96 8.31
CA PRO A 158 -25.75 9.21 8.60
C PRO A 158 -25.72 10.21 7.44
N LYS A 159 -24.58 10.27 6.70
CA LYS A 159 -24.41 11.13 5.52
C LYS A 159 -25.42 10.78 4.43
N TRP A 160 -25.56 9.51 4.09
CA TRP A 160 -26.55 9.06 3.08
C TRP A 160 -27.99 9.26 3.55
N SER A 161 -28.27 9.10 4.85
CA SER A 161 -29.58 9.43 5.43
C SER A 161 -29.90 10.91 5.26
N ALA A 162 -28.93 11.81 5.50
CA ALA A 162 -29.08 13.24 5.27
C ALA A 162 -29.34 13.58 3.79
N TYR A 163 -28.67 12.92 2.85
CA TYR A 163 -28.93 13.12 1.42
C TYR A 163 -30.34 12.71 1.03
N LEU A 164 -30.79 11.53 1.49
CA LEU A 164 -32.10 11.01 1.16
C LEU A 164 -33.22 11.92 1.69
N SER A 165 -33.06 12.53 2.88
CA SER A 165 -34.02 13.47 3.46
C SER A 165 -34.07 14.82 2.74
N HIS A 166 -33.00 15.19 1.99
CA HIS A 166 -32.93 16.46 1.28
C HIS A 166 -33.02 16.33 -0.25
N LEU A 167 -33.41 15.17 -0.78
CA LEU A 167 -33.55 14.98 -2.25
C LEU A 167 -34.55 15.94 -2.90
N GLY A 168 -35.52 16.48 -2.13
CA GLY A 168 -36.46 17.50 -2.60
C GLY A 168 -35.82 18.86 -2.85
N ASN A 169 -34.58 19.10 -2.35
CA ASN A 169 -33.89 20.39 -2.43
C ASN A 169 -32.89 20.44 -3.59
N ILE A 170 -32.94 19.52 -4.55
CA ILE A 170 -32.03 19.53 -5.70
C ILE A 170 -32.15 20.85 -6.46
N ASP A 171 -31.01 21.56 -6.60
CA ASP A 171 -30.95 22.75 -7.41
C ASP A 171 -30.68 22.41 -8.90
N PRO A 172 -31.62 22.67 -9.81
CA PRO A 172 -31.46 22.33 -11.22
C PRO A 172 -30.29 23.04 -11.91
N GLN A 173 -29.94 24.26 -11.48
CA GLN A 173 -28.84 25.03 -12.07
C GLN A 173 -27.49 24.40 -11.68
N THR A 174 -27.31 24.10 -10.41
CA THR A 174 -26.11 23.43 -9.88
C THR A 174 -25.96 22.04 -10.49
N LEU A 175 -27.03 21.24 -10.53
CA LEU A 175 -27.03 19.92 -11.16
C LEU A 175 -26.68 19.99 -12.66
N GLY A 176 -27.31 20.93 -13.38
CA GLY A 176 -27.01 21.18 -14.81
C GLY A 176 -25.54 21.52 -15.06
N CYS A 177 -24.97 22.39 -14.21
CA CYS A 177 -23.55 22.71 -14.23
C CYS A 177 -22.67 21.47 -13.98
N GLY A 178 -22.99 20.66 -12.98
CA GLY A 178 -22.30 19.42 -12.66
C GLY A 178 -22.34 18.39 -13.79
N ILE A 179 -23.53 18.17 -14.39
CA ILE A 179 -23.70 17.27 -15.54
C ILE A 179 -22.91 17.77 -16.75
N ALA A 180 -22.95 19.08 -17.05
CA ALA A 180 -22.18 19.66 -18.15
C ALA A 180 -20.68 19.47 -17.94
N ALA A 181 -20.18 19.73 -16.73
CA ALA A 181 -18.78 19.51 -16.37
C ALA A 181 -18.38 18.03 -16.55
N LEU A 182 -19.17 17.10 -16.03
CA LEU A 182 -18.94 15.66 -16.15
C LEU A 182 -18.95 15.21 -17.62
N GLY A 183 -19.92 15.71 -18.41
CA GLY A 183 -19.98 15.47 -19.85
C GLY A 183 -18.73 15.93 -20.60
N ILE A 184 -18.26 17.15 -20.29
CA ILE A 184 -17.01 17.67 -20.87
C ILE A 184 -15.82 16.78 -20.49
N ILE A 185 -15.68 16.40 -19.22
CA ILE A 185 -14.56 15.58 -18.75
C ILE A 185 -14.53 14.22 -19.47
N ILE A 186 -15.68 13.59 -19.69
CA ILE A 186 -15.78 12.25 -20.32
C ILE A 186 -15.60 12.34 -21.84
N VAL A 187 -16.13 13.38 -22.47
CA VAL A 187 -16.17 13.49 -23.94
C VAL A 187 -14.91 14.13 -24.51
N TRP A 188 -14.34 15.13 -23.82
CA TRP A 188 -13.18 15.89 -24.30
C TRP A 188 -11.97 15.04 -24.72
N PRO A 189 -11.59 13.97 -24.01
CA PRO A 189 -10.44 13.13 -24.40
C PRO A 189 -10.59 12.47 -25.80
N LYS A 190 -11.79 12.45 -26.37
CA LYS A 190 -12.03 11.96 -27.75
C LYS A 190 -11.58 12.99 -28.81
N PHE A 191 -11.59 14.28 -28.44
CA PHE A 191 -11.20 15.38 -29.34
C PHE A 191 -9.74 15.78 -29.15
N SER A 192 -9.28 15.88 -27.92
CA SER A 192 -7.90 16.25 -27.61
C SER A 192 -7.38 15.52 -26.37
N ARG A 193 -6.21 14.90 -26.50
CA ARG A 193 -5.47 14.30 -25.38
C ARG A 193 -4.40 15.24 -24.81
N LYS A 194 -4.16 16.40 -25.46
CA LYS A 194 -3.13 17.35 -25.02
C LYS A 194 -3.59 18.21 -23.85
N ILE A 195 -4.87 18.58 -23.83
CA ILE A 195 -5.46 19.41 -22.77
C ILE A 195 -6.43 18.53 -21.99
N PRO A 196 -6.32 18.46 -20.65
CA PRO A 196 -7.23 17.65 -19.83
C PRO A 196 -8.66 18.17 -19.88
N GLY A 197 -9.63 17.25 -19.92
CA GLY A 197 -11.04 17.59 -19.89
C GLY A 197 -11.46 18.37 -18.63
N SER A 198 -10.81 18.13 -17.49
CA SER A 198 -11.07 18.85 -16.24
C SER A 198 -10.75 20.36 -16.34
N VAL A 199 -9.67 20.74 -17.02
CA VAL A 199 -9.33 22.16 -17.24
C VAL A 199 -10.38 22.82 -18.14
N ILE A 200 -10.76 22.14 -19.22
CA ILE A 200 -11.80 22.67 -20.14
C ILE A 200 -13.15 22.77 -19.41
N ALA A 201 -13.51 21.78 -18.58
CA ALA A 201 -14.73 21.81 -17.79
C ALA A 201 -14.75 23.04 -16.86
N ILE A 202 -13.66 23.31 -16.12
CA ILE A 202 -13.55 24.49 -15.26
C ILE A 202 -13.78 25.76 -16.07
N VAL A 203 -13.02 25.97 -17.14
CA VAL A 203 -13.12 27.20 -17.93
C VAL A 203 -14.52 27.36 -18.53
N ALA A 204 -15.03 26.31 -19.18
CA ALA A 204 -16.33 26.36 -19.84
C ALA A 204 -17.49 26.60 -18.88
N THR A 205 -17.53 25.88 -17.73
CA THR A 205 -18.61 26.03 -16.75
C THR A 205 -18.50 27.36 -16.00
N THR A 206 -17.28 27.82 -15.65
CA THR A 206 -17.08 29.13 -15.01
C THR A 206 -17.57 30.26 -15.91
N VAL A 207 -17.19 30.22 -17.19
CA VAL A 207 -17.66 31.21 -18.16
C VAL A 207 -19.18 31.14 -18.35
N ALA A 208 -19.74 29.95 -18.47
CA ALA A 208 -21.18 29.77 -18.64
C ALA A 208 -21.95 30.31 -17.42
N VAL A 209 -21.53 29.97 -16.20
CA VAL A 209 -22.18 30.46 -14.96
C VAL A 209 -22.16 31.96 -14.87
N GLN A 210 -21.02 32.61 -15.20
CA GLN A 210 -20.89 34.06 -15.16
C GLN A 210 -21.73 34.75 -16.26
N LEU A 211 -21.70 34.25 -17.50
CA LEU A 211 -22.45 34.82 -18.62
C LEU A 211 -23.95 34.65 -18.51
N MET A 212 -24.40 33.51 -17.97
CA MET A 212 -25.84 33.19 -17.81
C MET A 212 -26.41 33.72 -16.49
N GLY A 213 -25.59 34.27 -15.60
CA GLY A 213 -26.04 34.76 -14.29
C GLY A 213 -26.61 33.66 -13.42
N MET A 214 -26.06 32.42 -13.48
CA MET A 214 -26.56 31.28 -12.71
C MET A 214 -26.21 31.45 -11.24
N GLU A 215 -27.18 31.20 -10.35
CA GLU A 215 -26.98 31.26 -8.90
C GLU A 215 -26.47 29.91 -8.36
N THR A 216 -25.29 29.47 -8.83
CA THR A 216 -24.66 28.24 -8.36
C THR A 216 -23.58 28.54 -7.33
N PRO A 217 -23.41 27.71 -6.26
CA PRO A 217 -22.33 27.89 -5.31
C PRO A 217 -20.96 27.87 -6.00
N THR A 218 -20.14 28.87 -5.73
CA THR A 218 -18.75 28.98 -6.22
C THR A 218 -17.77 28.87 -5.06
N ILE A 219 -16.46 28.80 -5.37
CA ILE A 219 -15.42 28.84 -4.33
C ILE A 219 -15.55 30.13 -3.49
N GLU A 220 -15.82 31.28 -4.15
CA GLU A 220 -15.99 32.55 -3.45
C GLU A 220 -17.14 32.55 -2.45
N SER A 221 -18.30 31.97 -2.81
CA SER A 221 -19.46 31.93 -1.92
C SER A 221 -19.23 31.08 -0.68
N ARG A 222 -18.29 30.12 -0.72
CA ARG A 222 -18.04 29.16 0.37
C ARG A 222 -16.77 29.45 1.16
N PHE A 223 -15.71 29.92 0.51
CA PHE A 223 -14.37 30.08 1.10
C PHE A 223 -13.85 31.53 1.01
N GLY A 224 -14.54 32.42 0.32
CA GLY A 224 -14.06 33.77 0.04
C GLY A 224 -12.99 33.81 -1.06
N SER A 225 -12.14 34.83 -1.04
CA SER A 225 -11.05 34.98 -2.01
C SER A 225 -9.90 34.03 -1.70
N ILE A 226 -9.33 33.39 -2.72
CA ILE A 226 -8.12 32.60 -2.60
C ILE A 226 -6.91 33.53 -2.51
N PRO A 227 -6.07 33.43 -1.46
CA PRO A 227 -4.87 34.26 -1.38
C PRO A 227 -3.91 33.95 -2.54
N SER A 228 -3.45 35.04 -3.23
CA SER A 228 -2.42 34.95 -4.28
C SER A 228 -1.00 35.03 -3.72
N THR A 229 -0.79 34.64 -2.44
CA THR A 229 0.50 34.71 -1.76
C THR A 229 0.81 33.40 -1.06
N ILE A 230 2.10 33.08 -0.98
CA ILE A 230 2.53 31.96 -0.12
C ILE A 230 2.46 32.46 1.33
N PRO A 231 1.75 31.78 2.24
CA PRO A 231 1.72 32.15 3.64
C PRO A 231 3.13 32.04 4.26
N ALA A 232 3.40 32.92 5.24
CA ALA A 232 4.61 32.80 6.04
C ALA A 232 4.61 31.45 6.80
N PRO A 233 5.78 30.83 6.98
CA PRO A 233 5.83 29.55 7.71
C PRO A 233 5.40 29.75 9.16
N THR A 234 4.49 28.91 9.60
CA THR A 234 3.95 28.89 10.98
C THR A 234 4.23 27.55 11.63
N VAL A 235 4.61 27.58 12.91
CA VAL A 235 4.82 26.36 13.68
C VAL A 235 3.55 26.11 14.50
N PRO A 236 2.99 24.87 14.48
CA PRO A 236 1.82 24.56 15.30
C PRO A 236 2.13 24.70 16.79
N ALA A 237 1.13 25.04 17.57
CA ALA A 237 1.25 24.99 19.02
C ALA A 237 1.31 23.53 19.47
N PHE A 238 2.45 23.12 20.05
CA PHE A 238 2.64 21.77 20.54
C PHE A 238 2.07 21.61 21.94
N ASP A 239 1.15 20.66 22.11
CA ASP A 239 0.63 20.21 23.37
C ASP A 239 0.83 18.69 23.52
N LEU A 240 1.38 18.26 24.65
CA LEU A 240 1.71 16.84 24.89
C LEU A 240 0.46 15.93 24.93
N GLY A 241 -0.69 16.47 25.41
CA GLY A 241 -1.96 15.74 25.38
C GLY A 241 -2.40 15.43 23.97
N THR A 242 -2.45 16.46 23.13
CA THR A 242 -2.83 16.38 21.71
C THR A 242 -1.85 15.50 20.91
N ILE A 243 -0.53 15.55 21.19
CA ILE A 243 0.46 14.67 20.55
C ILE A 243 0.10 13.20 20.77
N ARG A 244 -0.26 12.81 22.00
CA ARG A 244 -0.60 11.42 22.33
C ARG A 244 -1.81 10.93 21.55
N GLU A 245 -2.83 11.75 21.41
CA GLU A 245 -4.04 11.43 20.66
C GLU A 245 -3.78 11.34 19.13
N LEU A 246 -2.85 12.15 18.63
CA LEU A 246 -2.50 12.21 17.21
C LEU A 246 -1.51 11.13 16.76
N ILE A 247 -0.94 10.31 17.65
CA ILE A 247 0.01 9.23 17.27
C ILE A 247 -0.62 8.30 16.23
N MET A 248 -1.84 7.84 16.47
CA MET A 248 -2.54 6.91 15.59
C MET A 248 -2.88 7.56 14.24
N PRO A 249 -3.54 8.73 14.17
CA PRO A 249 -3.75 9.45 12.91
C PRO A 249 -2.44 9.74 12.16
N ALA A 250 -1.38 10.16 12.83
CA ALA A 250 -0.09 10.42 12.21
C ALA A 250 0.54 9.15 11.63
N THR A 251 0.45 8.03 12.35
CA THR A 251 0.93 6.73 11.86
C THR A 251 0.16 6.30 10.61
N THR A 252 -1.15 6.48 10.58
CA THR A 252 -1.99 6.19 9.41
C THR A 252 -1.60 7.05 8.21
N ILE A 253 -1.41 8.36 8.41
CA ILE A 253 -0.92 9.25 7.34
C ILE A 253 0.44 8.75 6.84
N ALA A 254 1.36 8.39 7.72
CA ALA A 254 2.70 7.93 7.34
C ALA A 254 2.66 6.63 6.54
N ILE A 255 1.90 5.63 6.99
CA ILE A 255 1.74 4.34 6.29
C ILE A 255 1.10 4.57 4.92
N LEU A 256 0.02 5.34 4.86
CA LEU A 256 -0.68 5.64 3.61
C LEU A 256 0.22 6.41 2.63
N ALA A 257 0.94 7.42 3.10
CA ALA A 257 1.91 8.17 2.29
C ALA A 257 3.01 7.25 1.75
N ALA A 258 3.54 6.36 2.59
CA ALA A 258 4.56 5.40 2.19
C ALA A 258 4.06 4.42 1.12
N ILE A 259 2.86 3.85 1.32
CA ILE A 259 2.23 2.93 0.35
C ILE A 259 2.03 3.61 -1.00
N GLU A 260 1.35 4.75 -1.03
CA GLU A 260 1.05 5.47 -2.27
C GLU A 260 2.32 5.92 -2.99
N ALA A 261 3.28 6.50 -2.26
CA ALA A 261 4.53 6.97 -2.85
C ALA A 261 5.33 5.83 -3.48
N LEU A 262 5.47 4.71 -2.78
CA LEU A 262 6.25 3.58 -3.31
C LEU A 262 5.51 2.82 -4.40
N LEU A 263 4.18 2.70 -4.34
CA LEU A 263 3.38 2.18 -5.45
C LEU A 263 3.50 3.07 -6.69
N SER A 264 3.39 4.39 -6.52
CA SER A 264 3.60 5.35 -7.61
C SER A 264 4.99 5.21 -8.25
N ALA A 265 6.03 5.05 -7.41
CA ALA A 265 7.40 4.86 -7.89
C ALA A 265 7.59 3.51 -8.62
N VAL A 266 6.97 2.42 -8.15
CA VAL A 266 6.99 1.11 -8.81
C VAL A 266 6.29 1.16 -10.17
N VAL A 267 5.10 1.77 -10.24
CA VAL A 267 4.37 1.94 -11.51
C VAL A 267 5.20 2.77 -12.50
N ALA A 268 5.81 3.85 -12.02
CA ALA A 268 6.68 4.68 -12.85
C ALA A 268 7.90 3.92 -13.35
N ASP A 269 8.56 3.12 -12.51
CA ASP A 269 9.69 2.28 -12.89
C ASP A 269 9.30 1.29 -14.00
N GLY A 270 8.12 0.67 -13.90
CA GLY A 270 7.57 -0.22 -14.94
C GLY A 270 7.36 0.50 -16.28
N MET A 271 6.98 1.79 -16.25
CA MET A 271 6.74 2.58 -17.47
C MET A 271 8.03 3.08 -18.15
N ILE A 272 9.11 3.30 -17.41
CA ILE A 272 10.36 3.89 -17.93
C ILE A 272 11.55 2.92 -17.97
N GLY A 273 11.39 1.68 -17.47
CA GLY A 273 12.48 0.73 -17.33
C GLY A 273 13.52 1.16 -16.27
N GLY A 274 13.07 1.85 -15.23
CA GLY A 274 13.91 2.40 -14.17
C GLY A 274 13.94 1.55 -12.89
N ARG A 275 14.68 2.05 -11.88
CA ARG A 275 14.62 1.56 -10.51
C ARG A 275 14.74 2.72 -9.53
N HIS A 276 13.74 2.92 -8.72
CA HIS A 276 13.75 3.94 -7.68
C HIS A 276 14.54 3.48 -6.44
N LYS A 277 14.85 4.44 -5.56
CA LYS A 277 15.48 4.20 -4.26
C LYS A 277 14.41 4.36 -3.18
N SER A 278 13.76 3.26 -2.80
CA SER A 278 12.59 3.26 -1.89
C SER A 278 12.85 4.00 -0.57
N ASN A 279 14.00 3.77 0.07
CA ASN A 279 14.34 4.41 1.35
C ASN A 279 14.54 5.92 1.20
N MET A 280 15.17 6.37 0.10
CA MET A 280 15.32 7.79 -0.17
C MET A 280 13.98 8.46 -0.48
N GLU A 281 13.07 7.73 -1.13
CA GLU A 281 11.71 8.19 -1.40
C GLU A 281 10.96 8.45 -0.09
N LEU A 282 11.02 7.52 0.87
CA LEU A 282 10.40 7.70 2.19
C LEU A 282 10.99 8.90 2.95
N VAL A 283 12.31 9.09 2.91
CA VAL A 283 12.96 10.26 3.54
C VAL A 283 12.47 11.55 2.89
N ALA A 284 12.37 11.60 1.55
CA ALA A 284 11.87 12.77 0.85
C ALA A 284 10.40 13.07 1.18
N MET A 285 9.55 12.02 1.26
CA MET A 285 8.16 12.15 1.72
C MET A 285 8.11 12.67 3.17
N GLY A 286 9.00 12.20 4.04
CA GLY A 286 9.09 12.68 5.41
C GLY A 286 9.40 14.17 5.48
N VAL A 287 10.42 14.63 4.76
CA VAL A 287 10.77 16.06 4.68
C VAL A 287 9.61 16.89 4.10
N ALA A 288 8.94 16.40 3.04
CA ALA A 288 7.81 17.08 2.44
C ALA A 288 6.62 17.19 3.40
N ASN A 289 6.34 16.16 4.20
CA ASN A 289 5.27 16.16 5.21
C ASN A 289 5.60 16.98 6.46
N ILE A 290 6.87 17.29 6.72
CA ILE A 290 7.24 18.28 7.75
C ILE A 290 7.10 19.69 7.19
N ALA A 291 7.54 19.93 5.95
CA ALA A 291 7.57 21.27 5.38
C ALA A 291 6.19 21.75 4.92
N SER A 292 5.36 20.91 4.32
CA SER A 292 4.04 21.28 3.80
C SER A 292 3.15 21.98 4.83
N PRO A 293 2.92 21.41 6.03
CA PRO A 293 2.08 22.04 7.04
C PRO A 293 2.66 23.35 7.60
N LEU A 294 3.98 23.56 7.61
CA LEU A 294 4.57 24.84 8.02
C LEU A 294 4.07 26.01 7.17
N PHE A 295 3.77 25.76 5.89
CA PHE A 295 3.18 26.74 4.98
C PHE A 295 1.65 26.60 4.88
N GLY A 296 1.02 25.89 5.81
CA GLY A 296 -0.42 25.68 5.85
C GLY A 296 -0.94 24.62 4.88
N GLY A 297 -0.07 23.79 4.28
CA GLY A 297 -0.46 22.68 3.44
C GLY A 297 -0.97 21.46 4.22
N ILE A 298 -1.48 20.48 3.48
CA ILE A 298 -1.99 19.18 3.99
C ILE A 298 -0.97 18.06 3.68
N PRO A 299 -1.22 16.80 4.10
CA PRO A 299 -0.31 15.69 3.84
C PRO A 299 0.05 15.51 2.37
N VAL A 300 1.30 15.10 2.14
CA VAL A 300 1.94 14.92 0.83
C VAL A 300 2.25 13.46 0.57
N THR A 301 1.99 12.99 -0.65
CA THR A 301 2.49 11.70 -1.14
C THR A 301 2.78 11.73 -2.63
N GLY A 302 3.28 10.61 -3.18
CA GLY A 302 3.47 10.43 -4.61
C GLY A 302 2.16 10.11 -5.31
N ALA A 303 1.79 10.92 -6.30
CA ALA A 303 0.52 10.78 -7.00
C ALA A 303 0.67 9.89 -8.26
N ILE A 304 0.12 8.67 -8.22
CA ILE A 304 0.22 7.68 -9.30
C ILE A 304 -0.26 8.26 -10.65
N ALA A 305 -1.45 8.85 -10.69
CA ALA A 305 -2.04 9.38 -11.92
C ALA A 305 -1.21 10.54 -12.52
N ARG A 306 -0.74 11.47 -11.68
CA ARG A 306 0.12 12.58 -12.11
C ARG A 306 1.49 12.10 -12.57
N THR A 307 2.07 11.13 -11.88
CA THR A 307 3.35 10.49 -12.24
C THR A 307 3.23 9.76 -13.58
N ALA A 308 2.16 8.99 -13.79
CA ALA A 308 1.89 8.33 -15.06
C ALA A 308 1.68 9.36 -16.20
N THR A 309 0.99 10.45 -15.94
CA THR A 309 0.82 11.57 -16.90
C THR A 309 2.16 12.22 -17.24
N ASN A 310 3.02 12.44 -16.24
CA ASN A 310 4.38 12.92 -16.44
C ASN A 310 5.18 12.03 -17.41
N VAL A 311 5.21 10.73 -17.13
CA VAL A 311 5.92 9.74 -17.97
C VAL A 311 5.38 9.70 -19.40
N LYS A 312 4.05 9.70 -19.58
CA LYS A 312 3.38 9.66 -20.89
C LYS A 312 3.66 10.90 -21.73
N ASN A 313 3.89 12.06 -21.10
CA ASN A 313 4.20 13.33 -21.78
C ASN A 313 5.70 13.59 -21.90
N GLY A 314 6.55 12.60 -21.66
CA GLY A 314 7.98 12.68 -21.92
C GLY A 314 8.85 13.05 -20.73
N GLY A 315 8.29 13.17 -19.52
CA GLY A 315 9.07 13.35 -18.29
C GLY A 315 9.98 12.15 -18.03
N ARG A 316 11.26 12.41 -17.76
CA ARG A 316 12.29 11.37 -17.55
C ARG A 316 13.19 11.65 -16.37
N THR A 317 13.15 12.88 -15.83
CA THR A 317 13.97 13.28 -14.69
C THR A 317 13.16 14.05 -13.65
N PRO A 318 13.69 14.24 -12.43
CA PRO A 318 12.99 15.01 -11.39
C PRO A 318 12.74 16.48 -11.76
N VAL A 319 13.39 17.00 -12.82
CA VAL A 319 13.17 18.36 -13.31
C VAL A 319 11.70 18.56 -13.71
N ALA A 320 11.05 17.56 -14.29
CA ALA A 320 9.64 17.65 -14.64
C ALA A 320 8.76 17.96 -13.40
N GLY A 321 9.05 17.33 -12.25
CA GLY A 321 8.33 17.60 -11.00
C GLY A 321 8.67 18.97 -10.39
N ILE A 322 9.89 19.46 -10.57
CA ILE A 322 10.24 20.84 -10.17
C ILE A 322 9.47 21.84 -11.02
N VAL A 323 9.46 21.66 -12.34
CA VAL A 323 8.70 22.51 -13.26
C VAL A 323 7.19 22.45 -12.96
N HIS A 324 6.65 21.25 -12.66
CA HIS A 324 5.26 21.10 -12.21
C HIS A 324 4.95 21.99 -10.99
N ALA A 325 5.79 21.94 -9.95
CA ALA A 325 5.59 22.73 -8.74
C ALA A 325 5.69 24.25 -9.03
N LEU A 326 6.68 24.66 -9.83
CA LEU A 326 6.83 26.05 -10.25
C LEU A 326 5.67 26.54 -11.12
N THR A 327 5.13 25.69 -11.98
CA THR A 327 3.94 25.99 -12.79
C THR A 327 2.72 26.23 -11.91
N LEU A 328 2.47 25.38 -10.91
CA LEU A 328 1.39 25.58 -9.96
C LEU A 328 1.58 26.85 -9.14
N LEU A 329 2.80 27.14 -8.71
CA LEU A 329 3.12 28.39 -8.03
C LEU A 329 2.82 29.60 -8.92
N ALA A 330 3.27 29.59 -10.17
CA ALA A 330 3.00 30.66 -11.10
C ALA A 330 1.49 30.86 -11.33
N ILE A 331 0.74 29.77 -11.50
CA ILE A 331 -0.72 29.86 -11.66
C ILE A 331 -1.37 30.39 -10.39
N MET A 332 -0.96 29.97 -9.20
CA MET A 332 -1.50 30.44 -7.92
C MET A 332 -1.27 31.95 -7.76
N LEU A 333 -0.06 32.44 -8.06
CA LEU A 333 0.29 33.87 -7.93
C LEU A 333 -0.39 34.76 -8.98
N LEU A 334 -0.56 34.28 -10.22
CA LEU A 334 -1.07 35.07 -11.33
C LEU A 334 -2.59 34.94 -11.52
N PHE A 335 -3.15 33.79 -11.23
CA PHE A 335 -4.54 33.45 -11.52
C PHE A 335 -5.35 33.01 -10.28
N GLY A 336 -4.78 33.08 -9.06
CA GLY A 336 -5.47 32.67 -7.83
C GLY A 336 -6.79 33.39 -7.60
N GLU A 337 -6.85 34.69 -7.89
CA GLU A 337 -8.07 35.48 -7.78
C GLU A 337 -9.20 35.04 -8.72
N TRP A 338 -8.88 34.45 -9.86
CA TRP A 338 -9.87 33.96 -10.81
C TRP A 338 -10.48 32.62 -10.40
N ALA A 339 -9.76 31.84 -9.59
CA ALA A 339 -10.24 30.56 -9.11
C ALA A 339 -11.48 30.68 -8.21
N LYS A 340 -11.73 31.83 -7.61
CA LYS A 340 -12.92 32.12 -6.80
C LYS A 340 -14.24 31.91 -7.54
N TYR A 341 -14.25 32.11 -8.87
CA TYR A 341 -15.44 31.98 -9.72
C TYR A 341 -15.77 30.53 -10.12
N ILE A 342 -14.91 29.57 -9.79
CA ILE A 342 -15.10 28.15 -10.15
C ILE A 342 -16.33 27.60 -9.40
N PRO A 343 -17.33 27.01 -10.11
CA PRO A 343 -18.49 26.41 -9.47
C PRO A 343 -18.12 25.16 -8.67
N MET A 344 -18.70 25.00 -7.48
CA MET A 344 -18.50 23.82 -6.62
C MET A 344 -18.94 22.53 -7.32
N ALA A 345 -20.03 22.56 -8.09
CA ALA A 345 -20.51 21.43 -8.88
C ALA A 345 -19.48 20.93 -9.92
N THR A 346 -18.67 21.83 -10.49
CA THR A 346 -17.59 21.45 -11.42
C THR A 346 -16.48 20.69 -10.69
N LEU A 347 -16.08 21.16 -9.51
CA LEU A 347 -15.08 20.47 -8.70
C LEU A 347 -15.59 19.11 -8.23
N SER A 348 -16.88 19.02 -7.88
CA SER A 348 -17.53 17.75 -7.54
C SER A 348 -17.53 16.78 -8.73
N ALA A 349 -17.81 17.23 -9.95
CA ALA A 349 -17.73 16.41 -11.16
C ALA A 349 -16.30 15.87 -11.39
N ILE A 350 -15.29 16.70 -11.14
CA ILE A 350 -13.87 16.27 -11.22
C ILE A 350 -13.60 15.17 -10.19
N LEU A 351 -14.01 15.37 -8.93
CA LEU A 351 -13.78 14.39 -7.87
C LEU A 351 -14.58 13.10 -8.05
N ILE A 352 -15.78 13.15 -8.61
CA ILE A 352 -16.55 11.95 -9.02
C ILE A 352 -15.76 11.15 -10.06
N THR A 353 -15.15 11.82 -11.03
CA THR A 353 -14.30 11.15 -12.04
C THR A 353 -13.04 10.55 -11.41
N VAL A 354 -12.43 11.26 -10.45
CA VAL A 354 -11.29 10.74 -9.68
C VAL A 354 -11.70 9.49 -8.89
N ALA A 355 -12.81 9.55 -8.17
CA ALA A 355 -13.35 8.43 -7.41
C ALA A 355 -13.61 7.20 -8.31
N TRP A 356 -14.21 7.41 -9.48
CA TRP A 356 -14.41 6.35 -10.47
C TRP A 356 -13.08 5.70 -10.89
N ASN A 357 -12.07 6.49 -11.20
CA ASN A 357 -10.76 5.98 -11.58
C ASN A 357 -10.04 5.27 -10.43
N MET A 358 -10.16 5.79 -9.19
CA MET A 358 -9.56 5.18 -7.99
C MET A 358 -10.24 3.87 -7.58
N SER A 359 -11.50 3.68 -7.93
CA SER A 359 -12.26 2.47 -7.55
C SER A 359 -11.66 1.19 -8.14
N GLU A 360 -10.85 1.29 -9.19
CA GLU A 360 -10.27 0.15 -9.92
C GLU A 360 -11.25 -1.02 -10.08
N HIS A 361 -12.53 -0.71 -10.34
CA HIS A 361 -13.64 -1.66 -10.33
C HIS A 361 -13.41 -2.93 -11.16
N HIS A 362 -12.61 -2.85 -12.22
CA HIS A 362 -12.22 -4.01 -13.02
C HIS A 362 -11.32 -4.96 -12.24
N VAL A 363 -10.37 -4.41 -11.46
CA VAL A 363 -9.44 -5.19 -10.61
C VAL A 363 -10.21 -5.78 -9.44
N PHE A 364 -11.06 -4.97 -8.79
CA PHE A 364 -11.93 -5.42 -7.69
C PHE A 364 -12.79 -6.63 -8.11
N ARG A 365 -13.49 -6.54 -9.25
CA ARG A 365 -14.28 -7.66 -9.80
C ARG A 365 -13.43 -8.88 -10.14
N ARG A 366 -12.20 -8.70 -10.60
CA ARG A 366 -11.27 -9.80 -10.89
C ARG A 366 -10.86 -10.51 -9.60
N LEU A 367 -10.54 -9.77 -8.55
CA LEU A 367 -10.15 -10.32 -7.25
C LEU A 367 -11.30 -11.08 -6.58
N LEU A 368 -12.55 -10.67 -6.76
CA LEU A 368 -13.73 -11.42 -6.27
C LEU A 368 -13.84 -12.84 -6.86
N ARG A 369 -13.15 -13.14 -7.96
CA ARG A 369 -13.07 -14.47 -8.56
C ARG A 369 -11.81 -15.24 -8.14
N GLY A 370 -10.99 -14.65 -7.29
CA GLY A 370 -9.77 -15.22 -6.78
C GLY A 370 -10.00 -16.21 -5.62
N PRO A 371 -8.92 -16.61 -4.94
CA PRO A 371 -9.00 -17.47 -3.76
C PRO A 371 -9.88 -16.85 -2.68
N GLN A 372 -10.73 -17.67 -2.02
CA GLN A 372 -11.72 -17.20 -1.03
C GLN A 372 -11.09 -16.37 0.10
N SER A 373 -9.89 -16.73 0.52
CA SER A 373 -9.14 -15.98 1.55
C SER A 373 -8.75 -14.57 1.09
N ASP A 374 -8.36 -14.39 -0.17
CA ASP A 374 -8.03 -13.08 -0.72
C ASP A 374 -9.30 -12.24 -0.92
N VAL A 375 -10.41 -12.90 -1.28
CA VAL A 375 -11.74 -12.28 -1.34
C VAL A 375 -12.17 -11.81 0.05
N ALA A 376 -11.97 -12.61 1.09
CA ALA A 376 -12.29 -12.22 2.47
C ALA A 376 -11.50 -10.98 2.90
N VAL A 377 -10.19 -10.94 2.64
CA VAL A 377 -9.36 -9.75 2.93
C VAL A 377 -9.85 -8.53 2.16
N LEU A 378 -10.10 -8.67 0.85
CA LEU A 378 -10.57 -7.59 -0.03
C LEU A 378 -11.90 -6.99 0.49
N VAL A 379 -12.89 -7.85 0.73
CA VAL A 379 -14.24 -7.41 1.13
C VAL A 379 -14.23 -6.83 2.54
N THR A 380 -13.50 -7.45 3.48
CA THR A 380 -13.38 -6.94 4.84
C THR A 380 -12.71 -5.57 4.85
N THR A 381 -11.57 -5.41 4.16
CA THR A 381 -10.88 -4.11 4.08
C THR A 381 -11.76 -3.06 3.43
N PHE A 382 -12.45 -3.38 2.33
CA PHE A 382 -13.39 -2.47 1.67
C PHE A 382 -14.54 -2.05 2.60
N ALA A 383 -15.21 -3.01 3.25
CA ALA A 383 -16.35 -2.73 4.12
C ALA A 383 -15.94 -1.89 5.33
N LEU A 384 -14.82 -2.22 5.97
CA LEU A 384 -14.28 -1.45 7.09
C LEU A 384 -13.89 -0.02 6.68
N THR A 385 -13.32 0.15 5.48
CA THR A 385 -12.99 1.48 4.96
C THR A 385 -14.24 2.35 4.79
N VAL A 386 -15.33 1.77 4.29
CA VAL A 386 -16.57 2.53 3.99
C VAL A 386 -17.39 2.82 5.24
N ILE A 387 -17.49 1.85 6.17
CA ILE A 387 -18.45 1.89 7.28
C ILE A 387 -17.85 2.48 8.56
N PHE A 388 -16.55 2.19 8.81
CA PHE A 388 -15.87 2.60 10.03
C PHE A 388 -14.82 3.66 9.74
N ASP A 389 -13.58 3.41 10.18
CA ASP A 389 -12.46 4.31 10.03
C ASP A 389 -11.39 3.70 9.11
N LEU A 390 -10.73 4.57 8.36
CA LEU A 390 -9.63 4.26 7.46
C LEU A 390 -8.47 3.56 8.19
N THR A 391 -8.19 4.00 9.40
CA THR A 391 -7.12 3.46 10.25
C THR A 391 -7.40 2.01 10.61
N ILE A 392 -8.61 1.76 11.11
CA ILE A 392 -9.09 0.42 11.49
C ILE A 392 -9.08 -0.52 10.28
N ALA A 393 -9.48 -0.02 9.10
CA ALA A 393 -9.51 -0.82 7.88
C ALA A 393 -8.14 -1.33 7.46
N ILE A 394 -7.10 -0.48 7.51
CA ILE A 394 -5.72 -0.86 7.18
C ILE A 394 -5.18 -1.85 8.21
N GLU A 395 -5.36 -1.56 9.50
CA GLU A 395 -4.84 -2.40 10.58
C GLU A 395 -5.46 -3.80 10.55
N ILE A 396 -6.79 -3.90 10.50
CA ILE A 396 -7.50 -5.18 10.44
C ILE A 396 -7.24 -5.90 9.11
N GLY A 397 -7.22 -5.18 7.99
CA GLY A 397 -6.94 -5.77 6.68
C GLY A 397 -5.54 -6.40 6.61
N LEU A 398 -4.54 -5.70 7.14
CA LEU A 398 -3.16 -6.19 7.22
C LEU A 398 -3.06 -7.39 8.17
N LEU A 399 -3.63 -7.27 9.38
CA LEU A 399 -3.64 -8.35 10.38
C LEU A 399 -4.31 -9.61 9.83
N LEU A 400 -5.50 -9.47 9.24
CA LEU A 400 -6.24 -10.57 8.64
C LEU A 400 -5.43 -11.25 7.54
N SER A 401 -4.77 -10.47 6.70
CA SER A 401 -3.95 -11.00 5.62
C SER A 401 -2.73 -11.78 6.14
N VAL A 402 -2.08 -11.28 7.19
CA VAL A 402 -0.96 -12.00 7.84
C VAL A 402 -1.45 -13.31 8.45
N LEU A 403 -2.58 -13.30 9.16
CA LEU A 403 -3.17 -14.51 9.75
C LEU A 403 -3.52 -15.56 8.69
N ILE A 404 -4.13 -15.14 7.59
CA ILE A 404 -4.48 -16.04 6.48
C ILE A 404 -3.21 -16.57 5.80
N PHE A 405 -2.19 -15.75 5.62
CA PHE A 405 -0.91 -16.20 5.08
C PHE A 405 -0.26 -17.27 5.99
N MET A 406 -0.26 -17.04 7.30
CA MET A 406 0.24 -18.02 8.28
C MET A 406 -0.54 -19.33 8.23
N GLN A 407 -1.88 -19.26 8.14
CA GLN A 407 -2.73 -20.44 7.99
C GLN A 407 -2.43 -21.22 6.70
N ARG A 408 -2.26 -20.53 5.57
CA ARG A 408 -1.89 -21.17 4.29
C ARG A 408 -0.52 -21.82 4.36
N MET A 409 0.47 -21.16 4.95
CA MET A 409 1.81 -21.74 5.12
C MET A 409 1.78 -23.01 5.98
N SER A 410 0.98 -22.99 7.04
CA SER A 410 0.75 -24.19 7.87
C SER A 410 0.00 -25.31 7.12
N ALA A 411 -0.90 -24.98 6.19
CA ALA A 411 -1.65 -25.95 5.42
C ALA A 411 -0.80 -26.66 4.36
N ILE A 412 0.16 -25.96 3.76
CA ILE A 412 1.08 -26.52 2.74
C ILE A 412 2.08 -27.49 3.36
N ALA A 413 2.48 -27.25 4.62
CA ALA A 413 3.37 -28.16 5.32
C ALA A 413 2.64 -29.47 5.65
N ASN A 414 3.12 -30.57 5.10
CA ASN A 414 2.57 -31.90 5.30
C ASN A 414 3.60 -32.82 5.96
N VAL A 415 3.13 -33.75 6.79
CA VAL A 415 3.96 -34.78 7.42
C VAL A 415 3.38 -36.11 7.00
N GLU A 416 4.17 -36.92 6.34
CA GLU A 416 3.78 -38.25 5.89
C GLU A 416 4.54 -39.32 6.69
N ILE A 417 3.81 -40.34 7.14
CA ILE A 417 4.38 -41.49 7.81
C ILE A 417 4.50 -42.62 6.79
N VAL A 418 5.72 -43.08 6.58
CA VAL A 418 6.00 -44.16 5.66
C VAL A 418 6.34 -45.42 6.50
N THR A 419 5.38 -46.35 6.60
CA THR A 419 5.52 -47.53 7.49
C THR A 419 5.94 -48.82 6.78
N ARG A 420 5.73 -48.96 5.48
CA ARG A 420 6.04 -50.22 4.77
C ARG A 420 6.70 -50.04 3.40
N GLU A 421 6.25 -49.10 2.62
CA GLU A 421 6.74 -48.90 1.25
C GLU A 421 6.69 -47.40 0.92
N ILE A 422 7.81 -46.87 0.51
CA ILE A 422 7.85 -45.46 0.07
C ILE A 422 7.47 -45.47 -1.41
N ARG A 423 6.28 -44.94 -1.74
CA ARG A 423 5.85 -44.70 -3.11
C ARG A 423 6.12 -43.25 -3.42
N ASP A 424 7.06 -43.01 -4.33
CA ASP A 424 7.20 -41.69 -4.92
C ASP A 424 6.08 -41.51 -5.98
N SER A 425 5.43 -40.35 -6.02
CA SER A 425 4.41 -40.03 -7.01
C SER A 425 5.00 -40.09 -8.44
N GLU A 426 4.23 -40.69 -9.35
CA GLU A 426 4.61 -41.01 -10.73
C GLU A 426 5.04 -39.84 -11.62
N ASP A 427 5.07 -38.58 -11.12
CA ASP A 427 5.23 -37.38 -11.92
C ASP A 427 6.67 -36.80 -12.00
N ASP A 428 7.68 -37.43 -11.37
CA ASP A 428 9.06 -36.89 -11.35
C ASP A 428 10.11 -37.95 -11.77
N ASP A 429 10.12 -38.31 -13.05
CA ASP A 429 11.03 -39.34 -13.63
C ASP A 429 12.52 -38.91 -13.70
N ASP A 430 12.88 -37.66 -13.37
CA ASP A 430 14.24 -37.13 -13.59
C ASP A 430 15.07 -36.81 -12.31
N ASP A 431 14.58 -37.12 -11.10
CA ASP A 431 15.33 -36.85 -9.85
C ASP A 431 16.07 -38.10 -9.34
N PRO A 432 17.43 -38.14 -9.35
CA PRO A 432 18.20 -39.26 -8.82
C PRO A 432 18.02 -39.53 -7.30
N GLY A 433 17.32 -38.62 -6.60
CA GLY A 433 16.94 -38.74 -5.19
C GLY A 433 15.59 -39.43 -4.95
N LEU A 434 14.83 -39.77 -6.01
CA LEU A 434 13.57 -40.46 -5.92
C LEU A 434 13.76 -41.91 -5.42
N MET A 435 12.98 -42.28 -4.43
CA MET A 435 12.97 -43.61 -3.89
C MET A 435 12.02 -44.50 -4.69
N GLY A 436 12.50 -45.12 -5.73
CA GLY A 436 11.77 -46.26 -6.33
C GLY A 436 11.62 -47.38 -5.29
N ASN A 437 10.48 -48.09 -5.29
CA ASN A 437 10.07 -49.25 -4.46
C ASN A 437 11.16 -49.79 -3.52
N ARG A 438 11.46 -49.09 -2.41
CA ARG A 438 12.43 -49.51 -1.42
C ARG A 438 11.70 -50.05 -0.18
N MET A 439 11.84 -51.34 0.07
CA MET A 439 11.32 -51.95 1.28
C MET A 439 12.10 -51.45 2.51
N LEU A 440 11.35 -50.97 3.52
CA LEU A 440 11.91 -50.59 4.81
C LEU A 440 12.30 -51.84 5.60
N PRO A 441 13.46 -51.84 6.29
CA PRO A 441 13.81 -52.92 7.22
C PRO A 441 12.81 -52.99 8.36
N GLU A 442 12.59 -54.20 8.90
CA GLU A 442 11.75 -54.39 10.09
C GLU A 442 12.27 -53.58 11.28
N GLY A 443 11.37 -52.86 11.96
CA GLY A 443 11.72 -52.01 13.10
C GLY A 443 12.27 -50.63 12.71
N VAL A 444 12.18 -50.21 11.42
CA VAL A 444 12.53 -48.87 10.94
C VAL A 444 11.28 -48.14 10.53
N GLU A 445 11.13 -46.91 11.01
CA GLU A 445 10.09 -45.96 10.60
C GLU A 445 10.71 -44.73 9.93
N VAL A 446 10.06 -44.22 8.88
CA VAL A 446 10.48 -43.01 8.19
C VAL A 446 9.35 -41.99 8.24
N TYR A 447 9.66 -40.79 8.73
CA TYR A 447 8.80 -39.61 8.66
C TYR A 447 9.36 -38.64 7.63
N GLU A 448 8.56 -38.27 6.68
CA GLU A 448 8.94 -37.24 5.72
C GLU A 448 8.21 -35.94 6.04
N ILE A 449 8.97 -34.85 6.20
CA ILE A 449 8.45 -33.51 6.42
C ILE A 449 8.56 -32.77 5.10
N ASN A 450 7.41 -32.31 4.57
CA ASN A 450 7.30 -31.57 3.33
C ASN A 450 6.91 -30.11 3.61
N GLY A 451 7.74 -29.17 3.18
CA GLY A 451 7.53 -27.72 3.33
C GLY A 451 8.20 -27.13 4.57
N PRO A 452 7.93 -25.83 4.85
CA PRO A 452 8.51 -25.12 6.00
C PRO A 452 8.10 -25.78 7.34
N PHE A 453 9.08 -26.08 8.19
CA PHE A 453 8.81 -26.71 9.48
C PHE A 453 8.60 -25.66 10.57
N PHE A 454 7.42 -25.00 10.52
CA PHE A 454 6.96 -23.99 11.46
C PHE A 454 5.93 -24.57 12.44
N PHE A 455 5.46 -23.72 13.38
CA PHE A 455 4.51 -24.11 14.44
C PHE A 455 3.34 -25.00 13.97
N GLY A 456 2.74 -24.75 12.79
CA GLY A 456 1.63 -25.55 12.26
C GLY A 456 2.05 -26.95 11.80
N ALA A 457 3.20 -27.08 11.14
CA ALA A 457 3.78 -28.38 10.76
C ALA A 457 4.27 -29.15 11.99
N ALA A 458 4.86 -28.45 12.95
CA ALA A 458 5.33 -29.02 14.20
C ALA A 458 4.19 -29.67 15.03
N SER A 459 3.00 -29.00 15.06
CA SER A 459 1.81 -29.58 15.71
C SER A 459 1.35 -30.86 15.01
N LYS A 460 1.19 -30.80 13.66
CA LYS A 460 0.80 -32.01 12.87
C LYS A 460 1.80 -33.17 13.05
N PHE A 461 3.09 -32.82 13.12
CA PHE A 461 4.14 -33.82 13.34
C PHE A 461 4.00 -34.50 14.70
N LYS A 462 3.74 -33.76 15.78
CA LYS A 462 3.48 -34.34 17.11
C LYS A 462 2.24 -35.24 17.09
N ASP A 463 1.15 -34.79 16.47
CA ASP A 463 -0.09 -35.56 16.37
C ASP A 463 0.14 -36.87 15.62
N SER A 464 0.95 -36.87 14.55
CA SER A 464 1.28 -38.06 13.77
C SER A 464 2.12 -39.06 14.54
N MET A 465 2.95 -38.62 15.48
CA MET A 465 3.81 -39.52 16.27
C MET A 465 3.07 -40.29 17.36
N HIS A 466 1.89 -39.83 17.78
CA HIS A 466 1.07 -40.54 18.80
C HIS A 466 0.24 -41.72 18.26
N ILE A 467 0.26 -41.98 16.96
CA ILE A 467 -0.62 -42.98 16.30
C ILE A 467 -0.02 -44.39 16.32
N ILE A 468 1.24 -44.60 16.75
CA ILE A 468 1.96 -45.85 16.57
C ILE A 468 1.91 -46.74 17.83
N GLU A 469 1.40 -47.95 17.67
CA GLU A 469 1.20 -48.91 18.77
C GLU A 469 2.48 -49.61 19.25
N GLN A 470 3.54 -49.70 18.43
CA GLN A 470 4.81 -50.37 18.83
C GLN A 470 6.02 -49.47 18.54
N PRO A 471 6.92 -49.22 19.51
CA PRO A 471 8.08 -48.35 19.30
C PRO A 471 9.09 -49.02 18.33
N PRO A 472 9.56 -48.30 17.29
CA PRO A 472 10.55 -48.78 16.34
C PRO A 472 11.94 -48.86 17.00
N LYS A 473 12.87 -49.66 16.44
CA LYS A 473 14.28 -49.62 16.84
C LYS A 473 15.01 -48.39 16.31
N VAL A 474 14.65 -47.97 15.10
CA VAL A 474 15.25 -46.83 14.41
C VAL A 474 14.16 -45.92 13.80
N ARG A 475 14.26 -44.64 14.01
CA ARG A 475 13.42 -43.63 13.41
C ARG A 475 14.25 -42.70 12.50
N ILE A 476 13.84 -42.55 11.25
CA ILE A 476 14.49 -41.69 10.28
C ILE A 476 13.58 -40.47 10.01
N LEU A 477 14.09 -39.28 10.21
CA LEU A 477 13.40 -38.05 9.86
C LEU A 477 13.98 -37.48 8.55
N ARG A 478 13.20 -37.58 7.47
CA ARG A 478 13.58 -37.09 6.14
C ARG A 478 13.17 -35.62 6.00
N MET A 479 14.15 -34.72 5.79
CA MET A 479 13.98 -33.27 5.78
C MET A 479 14.40 -32.65 4.44
N ARG A 480 14.45 -33.43 3.36
CA ARG A 480 14.91 -32.94 2.04
C ARG A 480 14.05 -31.78 1.49
N ASN A 481 12.78 -31.75 1.86
CA ASN A 481 11.81 -30.75 1.43
C ASN A 481 11.56 -29.66 2.50
N VAL A 482 12.42 -29.57 3.54
CA VAL A 482 12.35 -28.56 4.59
C VAL A 482 13.33 -27.43 4.27
N PRO A 483 12.87 -26.32 3.66
CA PRO A 483 13.78 -25.22 3.31
C PRO A 483 14.17 -24.36 4.51
N VAL A 484 13.31 -24.30 5.54
CA VAL A 484 13.48 -23.44 6.71
C VAL A 484 12.77 -24.02 7.93
N ILE A 485 13.32 -23.78 9.12
CA ILE A 485 12.78 -24.20 10.41
C ILE A 485 12.72 -23.02 11.39
N ASP A 486 11.63 -22.89 12.15
CA ASP A 486 11.49 -21.89 13.20
C ASP A 486 11.83 -22.43 14.61
N ALA A 487 11.76 -21.56 15.62
CA ALA A 487 12.04 -21.95 17.01
C ALA A 487 11.08 -23.03 17.52
N THR A 488 9.83 -23.05 17.06
CA THR A 488 8.84 -24.08 17.44
C THR A 488 9.19 -25.42 16.83
N GLY A 489 9.58 -25.43 15.55
CA GLY A 489 10.06 -26.62 14.88
C GLY A 489 11.33 -27.19 15.54
N LEU A 490 12.30 -26.31 15.87
CA LEU A 490 13.51 -26.72 16.59
C LEU A 490 13.20 -27.32 17.97
N ASN A 491 12.29 -26.71 18.73
CA ASN A 491 11.87 -27.24 20.02
C ASN A 491 11.19 -28.61 19.88
N THR A 492 10.35 -28.78 18.86
CA THR A 492 9.70 -30.06 18.56
C THR A 492 10.72 -31.14 18.20
N LEU A 493 11.77 -30.80 17.40
CA LEU A 493 12.86 -31.74 17.15
C LEU A 493 13.63 -32.11 18.42
N LYS A 494 13.86 -31.17 19.31
CA LYS A 494 14.56 -31.40 20.59
C LYS A 494 13.74 -32.29 21.51
N GLU A 495 12.44 -32.09 21.60
CA GLU A 495 11.53 -32.99 22.32
C GLU A 495 11.55 -34.42 21.73
N LEU A 496 11.52 -34.53 20.39
CA LEU A 496 11.64 -35.81 19.70
C LEU A 496 12.94 -36.54 20.05
N VAL A 497 14.08 -35.82 20.05
CA VAL A 497 15.38 -36.40 20.42
C VAL A 497 15.31 -36.98 21.85
N ALA A 498 14.80 -36.19 22.80
CA ALA A 498 14.66 -36.62 24.19
C ALA A 498 13.72 -37.81 24.36
N ASP A 499 12.61 -37.85 23.63
CA ASP A 499 11.65 -38.95 23.68
C ASP A 499 12.20 -40.24 23.04
N CYS A 500 12.92 -40.10 21.90
CA CYS A 500 13.61 -41.23 21.29
C CYS A 500 14.68 -41.81 22.24
N GLN A 501 15.45 -40.97 22.92
CA GLN A 501 16.46 -41.40 23.90
C GLN A 501 15.82 -42.13 25.07
N LYS A 502 14.72 -41.65 25.65
CA LYS A 502 13.98 -42.31 26.75
C LYS A 502 13.43 -43.66 26.35
N GLN A 503 12.99 -43.82 25.10
CA GLN A 503 12.40 -45.05 24.57
C GLN A 503 13.46 -46.00 23.98
N GLY A 504 14.72 -45.63 23.95
CA GLY A 504 15.79 -46.44 23.35
C GLY A 504 15.73 -46.50 21.82
N ILE A 505 15.02 -45.57 21.18
CA ILE A 505 14.89 -45.46 19.73
C ILE A 505 16.09 -44.68 19.16
N LYS A 506 16.76 -45.23 18.16
CA LYS A 506 17.83 -44.51 17.48
C LYS A 506 17.25 -43.55 16.44
N LEU A 507 17.48 -42.24 16.61
CA LEU A 507 17.02 -41.19 15.68
C LEU A 507 18.11 -40.89 14.65
N LEU A 508 17.74 -40.92 13.38
CA LEU A 508 18.57 -40.54 12.25
C LEU A 508 17.90 -39.39 11.46
N PHE A 509 18.69 -38.49 10.91
CA PHE A 509 18.23 -37.43 10.02
C PHE A 509 18.75 -37.65 8.59
N SER A 510 17.93 -37.33 7.59
CA SER A 510 18.28 -37.50 6.19
C SER A 510 17.86 -36.27 5.36
N GLY A 511 18.75 -35.81 4.47
CA GLY A 511 18.48 -34.73 3.52
C GLY A 511 18.33 -33.35 4.15
N VAL A 512 19.00 -33.06 5.26
CA VAL A 512 18.90 -31.77 5.93
C VAL A 512 19.61 -30.70 5.13
N HIS A 513 18.87 -29.66 4.71
CA HIS A 513 19.43 -28.50 4.01
C HIS A 513 20.36 -27.66 4.90
N PRO A 514 21.31 -26.87 4.28
CA PRO A 514 22.29 -26.08 5.03
C PRO A 514 21.69 -25.10 6.06
N GLU A 515 20.57 -24.43 5.73
CA GLU A 515 19.90 -23.48 6.65
C GLU A 515 19.27 -24.18 7.87
N PRO A 516 18.40 -25.21 7.73
CA PRO A 516 17.94 -26.03 8.85
C PRO A 516 19.09 -26.67 9.65
N PHE A 517 20.13 -27.20 8.99
CA PHE A 517 21.27 -27.78 9.67
C PHE A 517 21.98 -26.78 10.58
N LYS A 518 22.22 -25.54 10.08
CA LYS A 518 22.82 -24.48 10.87
C LYS A 518 21.97 -24.12 12.08
N ALA A 519 20.63 -24.06 11.90
CA ALA A 519 19.70 -23.77 12.98
C ALA A 519 19.70 -24.90 14.03
N MET A 520 19.66 -26.17 13.62
CA MET A 520 19.75 -27.35 14.50
C MET A 520 21.08 -27.39 15.28
N ASN A 521 22.19 -27.07 14.62
CA ASN A 521 23.50 -27.00 15.25
C ASN A 521 23.56 -25.92 16.33
N ASN A 522 23.07 -24.72 16.03
CA ASN A 522 23.03 -23.61 16.99
C ASN A 522 22.10 -23.90 18.18
N TYR A 523 21.10 -24.77 18.01
CA TYR A 523 20.15 -25.14 19.04
C TYR A 523 20.60 -26.37 19.87
N GLY A 524 21.78 -26.96 19.54
CA GLY A 524 22.38 -28.10 20.23
C GLY A 524 21.81 -29.47 19.82
N ILE A 525 20.91 -29.54 18.84
CA ILE A 525 20.30 -30.79 18.38
C ILE A 525 21.32 -31.69 17.72
N VAL A 526 22.26 -31.14 16.97
CA VAL A 526 23.32 -31.89 16.27
C VAL A 526 24.25 -32.59 17.26
N ASP A 527 24.56 -31.95 18.39
CA ASP A 527 25.40 -32.55 19.45
C ASP A 527 24.66 -33.68 20.20
N GLU A 528 23.36 -33.51 20.46
CA GLU A 528 22.55 -34.51 21.16
C GLU A 528 22.28 -35.79 20.32
N VAL A 529 22.10 -35.62 19.00
CA VAL A 529 21.87 -36.74 18.07
C VAL A 529 23.16 -37.40 17.64
N GLY A 530 24.24 -36.66 17.57
CA GLY A 530 25.53 -37.03 16.99
C GLY A 530 25.58 -36.80 15.49
N ARG A 531 26.63 -36.12 15.04
CA ARG A 531 26.79 -35.74 13.63
C ARG A 531 26.83 -36.94 12.68
N GLU A 532 27.28 -38.08 13.15
CA GLU A 532 27.33 -39.38 12.44
C GLU A 532 25.94 -39.99 12.17
N ASN A 533 24.88 -39.40 12.74
CA ASN A 533 23.49 -39.83 12.56
C ASN A 533 22.72 -38.85 11.64
N ILE A 534 23.40 -37.89 11.00
CA ILE A 534 22.83 -36.92 10.05
C ILE A 534 23.44 -37.16 8.67
N PHE A 535 22.59 -37.57 7.72
CA PHE A 535 23.01 -38.00 6.39
C PHE A 535 22.53 -37.05 5.32
N SER A 536 23.31 -36.93 4.22
CA SER A 536 22.97 -36.13 3.04
C SER A 536 21.77 -36.68 2.27
N ASP A 537 21.58 -38.00 2.32
CA ASP A 537 20.59 -38.74 1.54
C ASP A 537 19.95 -39.87 2.35
N ILE A 538 18.83 -40.36 1.86
CA ILE A 538 18.04 -41.39 2.54
C ILE A 538 18.70 -42.76 2.47
N ASP A 539 19.48 -43.06 1.42
CA ASP A 539 20.11 -44.35 1.23
C ASP A 539 21.19 -44.61 2.28
N SER A 540 21.99 -43.59 2.54
CA SER A 540 23.00 -43.63 3.61
C SER A 540 22.35 -43.83 5.00
N ALA A 541 21.20 -43.14 5.23
CA ALA A 541 20.46 -43.31 6.48
C ALA A 541 19.83 -44.71 6.60
N LEU A 542 19.28 -45.29 5.53
CA LEU A 542 18.74 -46.66 5.50
C LEU A 542 19.83 -47.71 5.65
N GLN A 543 21.01 -47.50 5.05
CA GLN A 543 22.14 -48.41 5.24
C GLN A 543 22.58 -48.46 6.71
N LYS A 544 22.64 -47.29 7.35
CA LYS A 544 22.92 -47.19 8.80
C LYS A 544 21.82 -47.87 9.61
N ALA A 545 20.56 -47.63 9.29
CA ALA A 545 19.42 -48.26 9.96
C ALA A 545 19.47 -49.81 9.86
N ARG A 546 19.81 -50.37 8.71
CA ARG A 546 19.99 -51.81 8.51
C ARG A 546 21.06 -52.39 9.46
N THR A 547 22.20 -51.70 9.63
CA THR A 547 23.25 -52.15 10.55
C THR A 547 22.81 -52.10 12.02
N LEU A 548 21.88 -51.22 12.37
CA LEU A 548 21.34 -51.09 13.74
C LEU A 548 20.18 -52.05 14.05
N THR A 549 19.49 -52.55 13.02
CA THR A 549 18.35 -53.48 13.17
C THR A 549 18.74 -54.94 12.91
N SER A 550 19.88 -55.20 12.25
CA SER A 550 20.42 -56.55 12.08
C SER A 550 20.70 -57.18 13.44
N PRO A 551 20.35 -58.46 13.66
CA PRO A 551 20.51 -59.15 14.94
C PRO A 551 21.98 -59.30 15.35
#